data_2862ed08bd2607d7cf71f6a4c0977cd2
#
_entry.id   2862ed08bd2607d7cf71f6a4c0977cd2
#
_cell.length_a   1.000
_cell.length_b   1.000
_cell.length_c   1.000
_cell.angle_alpha   90.00
_cell.angle_beta   90.00
_cell.angle_gamma   90.00
#
_symmetry.space_group_name_H-M   'P 1'
#
loop_
_entity.id
_entity.type
_entity.pdbx_description
1 polymer ?
#
loop_
_entity_poly.entity_id
_entity_poly.type
_entity_poly.pdbx_seq_one_letter_code
_entity_poly.pdbx_strand_id
1 'polypeptide(L)'
;KIFLLFIFLGLFNSFLCAKTLQPSENLNLPLISVSIAPQAFFVKKIAGDTLNINILSTNTHKPKSKSNPMKKLEKSELYFTIGLEFEKKLTDKLEQKFPKVKIIDMQENISLAKASSSDSEEILDPFTWLDPILVQNIALNTYNALVQKYPQNKSLYKHNLDKFLTELDVLNLQISSKLQKVKNKEFITYHPAWSYFAKRYDLVQNHIEFLGKKLKNKDIKNLGALIKEKNIKVIFVQTRFPEKTAKTL
;
A
#
# COMPACT_ATOMS: atom_id res chain seq x y z
N LYS A 1 61.74 4.00 23.59
CA LYS A 1 61.42 4.49 22.22
C LYS A 1 60.80 3.35 21.46
N ILE A 2 59.48 3.36 21.38
CA ILE A 2 58.70 2.35 20.67
C ILE A 2 58.25 2.99 19.35
N PHE A 3 58.69 2.40 18.25
CA PHE A 3 58.27 2.77 16.90
C PHE A 3 56.92 2.09 16.59
N LEU A 4 55.86 2.85 16.45
CA LEU A 4 54.57 2.36 15.96
C LEU A 4 54.54 2.50 14.46
N LEU A 5 54.49 1.33 13.79
CA LEU A 5 54.35 1.21 12.33
C LEU A 5 52.85 1.29 11.98
N PHE A 6 52.39 2.41 11.40
CA PHE A 6 51.06 2.53 10.85
C PHE A 6 50.99 1.87 9.48
N ILE A 7 50.33 0.73 9.40
CA ILE A 7 49.96 0.11 8.13
C ILE A 7 48.67 0.76 7.66
N PHE A 8 48.73 1.60 6.64
CA PHE A 8 47.59 2.17 5.93
C PHE A 8 46.99 1.08 5.02
N LEU A 9 45.94 0.39 5.48
CA LEU A 9 45.13 -0.43 4.59
C LEU A 9 44.13 0.50 3.88
N GLY A 10 44.43 0.77 2.61
CA GLY A 10 43.53 1.47 1.71
C GLY A 10 42.27 0.65 1.48
N LEU A 11 41.16 1.03 2.10
CA LEU A 11 39.83 0.55 1.79
C LEU A 11 39.40 1.15 0.44
N PHE A 12 39.53 0.38 -0.60
CA PHE A 12 38.93 0.65 -1.89
C PHE A 12 37.40 0.61 -1.72
N ASN A 13 36.81 1.79 -1.55
CA ASN A 13 35.35 1.95 -1.61
C ASN A 13 34.89 1.72 -3.05
N SER A 14 34.63 0.48 -3.39
CA SER A 14 33.83 0.14 -4.58
C SER A 14 32.41 0.58 -4.31
N PHE A 15 32.05 1.80 -4.72
CA PHE A 15 30.68 2.22 -4.89
C PHE A 15 30.05 1.32 -5.96
N LEU A 16 29.56 0.15 -5.55
CA LEU A 16 28.67 -0.64 -6.34
C LEU A 16 27.36 0.16 -6.44
N CYS A 17 27.21 0.87 -7.54
CA CYS A 17 25.95 1.44 -7.96
C CYS A 17 24.95 0.28 -8.04
N ALA A 18 24.16 0.07 -7.01
CA ALA A 18 23.05 -0.88 -7.03
C ALA A 18 22.03 -0.33 -8.04
N LYS A 19 22.25 -0.63 -9.34
CA LYS A 19 21.16 -0.67 -10.28
C LYS A 19 20.11 -1.56 -9.66
N THR A 20 18.98 -0.99 -9.31
CA THR A 20 17.77 -1.75 -9.00
C THR A 20 17.48 -2.61 -10.22
N LEU A 21 17.98 -3.86 -10.18
CA LEU A 21 17.63 -4.89 -11.13
C LEU A 21 16.12 -5.07 -11.01
N GLN A 22 15.37 -4.48 -11.90
CA GLN A 22 14.00 -4.91 -12.15
C GLN A 22 14.11 -6.41 -12.48
N PRO A 23 13.40 -7.29 -11.78
CA PRO A 23 13.42 -8.70 -12.11
C PRO A 23 13.12 -8.84 -13.61
N SER A 24 14.00 -9.49 -14.35
CA SER A 24 13.75 -9.79 -15.77
C SER A 24 12.45 -10.56 -15.86
N GLU A 25 11.49 -10.07 -16.68
CA GLU A 25 10.25 -10.81 -16.92
C GLU A 25 10.62 -12.16 -17.53
N ASN A 26 10.21 -13.24 -16.87
CA ASN A 26 10.29 -14.55 -17.46
C ASN A 26 9.14 -14.69 -18.46
N LEU A 27 9.44 -14.62 -19.76
CA LEU A 27 8.46 -14.65 -20.86
C LEU A 27 7.54 -15.89 -20.84
N ASN A 28 7.91 -16.92 -20.10
CA ASN A 28 7.14 -18.17 -20.00
C ASN A 28 6.15 -18.16 -18.81
N LEU A 29 6.18 -17.15 -17.96
CA LEU A 29 5.26 -17.07 -16.82
C LEU A 29 4.00 -16.24 -17.16
N PRO A 30 2.83 -16.66 -16.65
CA PRO A 30 1.60 -15.87 -16.80
C PRO A 30 1.77 -14.46 -16.29
N LEU A 31 1.15 -13.50 -16.97
CA LEU A 31 1.15 -12.08 -16.59
C LEU A 31 -0.16 -11.72 -15.89
N ILE A 32 -0.04 -11.13 -14.73
CA ILE A 32 -1.16 -10.49 -14.02
C ILE A 32 -0.85 -9.00 -13.80
N SER A 33 -1.90 -8.21 -13.62
CA SER A 33 -1.77 -6.78 -13.30
C SER A 33 -2.36 -6.44 -11.95
N VAL A 34 -1.78 -5.43 -11.32
CA VAL A 34 -2.26 -4.81 -10.08
C VAL A 34 -2.25 -3.29 -10.25
N SER A 35 -3.09 -2.57 -9.53
CA SER A 35 -3.14 -1.11 -9.60
C SER A 35 -1.90 -0.45 -9.00
N ILE A 36 -1.47 -0.90 -7.82
CA ILE A 36 -0.38 -0.28 -7.04
C ILE A 36 0.56 -1.32 -6.40
N ALA A 37 1.73 -0.87 -6.00
CA ALA A 37 2.78 -1.70 -5.43
C ALA A 37 2.40 -2.55 -4.19
N PRO A 38 1.58 -2.08 -3.23
CA PRO A 38 1.12 -2.93 -2.12
C PRO A 38 0.44 -4.22 -2.57
N GLN A 39 -0.40 -4.16 -3.60
CA GLN A 39 -1.07 -5.35 -4.15
C GLN A 39 -0.06 -6.34 -4.74
N ALA A 40 0.97 -5.83 -5.44
CA ALA A 40 2.04 -6.68 -5.97
C ALA A 40 2.77 -7.45 -4.86
N PHE A 41 2.99 -6.82 -3.72
CA PHE A 41 3.56 -7.48 -2.54
C PHE A 41 2.67 -8.62 -2.06
N PHE A 42 1.35 -8.42 -1.95
CA PHE A 42 0.42 -9.45 -1.49
C PHE A 42 0.34 -10.61 -2.49
N VAL A 43 0.22 -10.32 -3.78
CA VAL A 43 0.25 -11.36 -4.83
C VAL A 43 1.56 -12.16 -4.76
N LYS A 44 2.69 -11.48 -4.61
CA LYS A 44 4.01 -12.14 -4.51
C LYS A 44 4.13 -13.03 -3.28
N LYS A 45 3.58 -12.60 -2.14
CA LYS A 45 3.52 -13.40 -0.91
C LYS A 45 2.77 -14.72 -1.13
N ILE A 46 1.71 -14.73 -1.94
CA ILE A 46 0.91 -15.95 -2.22
C ILE A 46 1.49 -16.74 -3.39
N ALA A 47 1.76 -16.07 -4.51
CA ALA A 47 2.17 -16.75 -5.75
C ALA A 47 3.64 -17.17 -5.78
N GLY A 48 4.50 -16.59 -4.96
CA GLY A 48 5.94 -16.77 -5.09
C GLY A 48 6.44 -16.28 -6.46
N ASP A 49 7.27 -17.09 -7.12
CA ASP A 49 7.88 -16.79 -8.42
C ASP A 49 7.13 -17.41 -9.61
N THR A 50 5.86 -17.76 -9.44
CA THR A 50 5.06 -18.43 -10.48
C THR A 50 4.41 -17.49 -11.49
N LEU A 51 4.48 -16.18 -11.29
CA LEU A 51 3.80 -15.17 -12.09
C LEU A 51 4.69 -13.95 -12.34
N ASN A 52 4.48 -13.30 -13.48
CA ASN A 52 4.92 -11.92 -13.72
C ASN A 52 3.85 -10.95 -13.21
N ILE A 53 4.27 -9.90 -12.52
CA ILE A 53 3.37 -8.91 -11.94
C ILE A 53 3.64 -7.55 -12.57
N ASN A 54 2.62 -7.00 -13.23
CA ASN A 54 2.62 -5.66 -13.80
C ASN A 54 1.95 -4.69 -12.84
N ILE A 55 2.63 -3.63 -12.45
CA ILE A 55 2.10 -2.57 -11.58
C ILE A 55 1.73 -1.37 -12.45
N LEU A 56 0.46 -0.95 -12.39
CA LEU A 56 -0.05 0.13 -13.24
C LEU A 56 0.46 1.50 -12.81
N SER A 57 0.52 1.75 -11.52
CA SER A 57 0.91 3.04 -10.95
C SER A 57 1.82 2.88 -9.75
N THR A 58 2.77 3.79 -9.59
CA THR A 58 3.64 3.88 -8.41
C THR A 58 2.98 4.58 -7.21
N ASN A 59 1.76 5.09 -7.39
CA ASN A 59 0.97 5.78 -6.37
C ASN A 59 -0.53 5.50 -6.58
N THR A 60 -1.39 6.10 -5.76
CA THR A 60 -2.85 5.95 -5.85
C THR A 60 -3.50 6.76 -6.98
N HIS A 61 -2.71 7.45 -7.81
CA HIS A 61 -3.22 8.25 -8.91
C HIS A 61 -3.32 7.44 -10.21
N LYS A 62 -4.21 7.89 -11.10
CA LYS A 62 -4.44 7.27 -12.40
C LYS A 62 -3.14 7.13 -13.20
N PRO A 63 -2.84 5.93 -13.74
CA PRO A 63 -1.70 5.71 -14.62
C PRO A 63 -1.87 6.44 -15.97
N LYS A 64 -0.76 6.74 -16.63
CA LYS A 64 -0.78 7.32 -17.98
C LYS A 64 -1.36 6.32 -18.99
N SER A 65 -2.39 6.68 -19.74
CA SER A 65 -3.17 5.78 -20.60
C SER A 65 -2.38 5.05 -21.70
N LYS A 66 -1.29 5.65 -22.19
CA LYS A 66 -0.41 5.03 -23.23
C LYS A 66 0.88 4.47 -22.64
N SER A 67 0.98 4.34 -21.33
CA SER A 67 2.18 3.80 -20.67
C SER A 67 2.36 2.30 -20.95
N ASN A 68 3.59 1.81 -20.81
CA ASN A 68 3.87 0.37 -20.95
C ASN A 68 3.07 -0.50 -19.97
N PRO A 69 2.89 -0.14 -18.68
CA PRO A 69 2.02 -0.87 -17.78
C PRO A 69 0.58 -1.01 -18.28
N MET A 70 0.01 0.00 -18.94
CA MET A 70 -1.35 -0.07 -19.49
C MET A 70 -1.44 -1.03 -20.69
N LYS A 71 -0.40 -1.10 -21.54
CA LYS A 71 -0.33 -2.09 -22.62
C LYS A 71 -0.19 -3.51 -22.11
N LYS A 72 0.52 -3.72 -20.99
CA LYS A 72 0.65 -5.02 -20.32
C LYS A 72 -0.67 -5.45 -19.66
N LEU A 73 -1.42 -4.52 -19.09
CA LEU A 73 -2.73 -4.81 -18.52
C LEU A 73 -3.66 -5.45 -19.56
N GLU A 74 -3.69 -4.96 -20.79
CA GLU A 74 -4.52 -5.50 -21.88
C GLU A 74 -4.18 -6.96 -22.25
N LYS A 75 -2.99 -7.42 -21.85
CA LYS A 75 -2.47 -8.79 -22.07
C LYS A 75 -2.48 -9.64 -20.80
N SER A 76 -2.89 -9.08 -19.66
CA SER A 76 -2.90 -9.80 -18.38
C SER A 76 -4.04 -10.80 -18.33
N GLU A 77 -3.84 -11.88 -17.60
CA GLU A 77 -4.89 -12.88 -17.36
C GLU A 77 -5.82 -12.48 -16.22
N LEU A 78 -5.25 -11.83 -15.20
CA LEU A 78 -5.97 -11.28 -14.06
C LEU A 78 -5.59 -9.81 -13.86
N TYR A 79 -6.55 -9.01 -13.42
CA TYR A 79 -6.34 -7.66 -12.92
C TYR A 79 -6.94 -7.53 -11.52
N PHE A 80 -6.10 -7.27 -10.54
CA PHE A 80 -6.50 -7.07 -9.16
C PHE A 80 -6.75 -5.60 -8.87
N THR A 81 -7.97 -5.26 -8.44
CA THR A 81 -8.39 -3.93 -7.97
C THR A 81 -8.34 -3.84 -6.45
N ILE A 82 -8.34 -2.62 -5.90
CA ILE A 82 -8.30 -2.34 -4.46
C ILE A 82 -9.08 -1.07 -4.08
N GLY A 83 -10.12 -0.74 -4.84
CA GLY A 83 -11.03 0.36 -4.55
C GLY A 83 -10.50 1.76 -4.85
N LEU A 84 -9.49 1.91 -5.72
CA LEU A 84 -9.00 3.22 -6.13
C LEU A 84 -9.95 3.91 -7.11
N GLU A 85 -10.13 5.21 -6.98
CA GLU A 85 -11.06 6.01 -7.80
C GLU A 85 -10.89 5.78 -9.32
N PHE A 86 -9.65 5.68 -9.79
CA PHE A 86 -9.39 5.49 -11.21
C PHE A 86 -9.76 4.10 -11.73
N GLU A 87 -9.91 3.11 -10.85
CA GLU A 87 -10.18 1.71 -11.22
C GLU A 87 -11.56 1.57 -11.85
N LYS A 88 -12.59 2.26 -11.35
CA LYS A 88 -13.96 2.16 -11.85
C LYS A 88 -14.04 2.36 -13.38
N LYS A 89 -13.50 3.49 -13.88
CA LYS A 89 -13.49 3.76 -15.33
C LYS A 89 -12.57 2.82 -16.12
N LEU A 90 -11.56 2.26 -15.45
CA LEU A 90 -10.64 1.33 -16.08
C LEU A 90 -11.25 -0.06 -16.21
N THR A 91 -11.95 -0.53 -15.20
CA THR A 91 -12.68 -1.82 -15.22
C THR A 91 -13.78 -1.82 -16.26
N ASP A 92 -14.61 -0.77 -16.32
CA ASP A 92 -15.67 -0.62 -17.36
C ASP A 92 -15.08 -0.75 -18.77
N LYS A 93 -13.94 -0.13 -19.02
CA LYS A 93 -13.24 -0.21 -20.31
C LYS A 93 -12.68 -1.61 -20.59
N LEU A 94 -12.12 -2.28 -19.56
CA LEU A 94 -11.54 -3.63 -19.71
C LEU A 94 -12.64 -4.65 -20.02
N GLU A 95 -13.76 -4.62 -19.34
CA GLU A 95 -14.89 -5.53 -19.57
C GLU A 95 -15.40 -5.43 -21.00
N GLN A 96 -15.47 -4.21 -21.56
CA GLN A 96 -15.93 -3.98 -22.92
C GLN A 96 -14.92 -4.39 -23.99
N LYS A 97 -13.63 -4.08 -23.79
CA LYS A 97 -12.61 -4.20 -24.85
C LYS A 97 -11.68 -5.41 -24.70
N PHE A 98 -11.49 -5.89 -23.49
CA PHE A 98 -10.56 -6.97 -23.17
C PHE A 98 -11.17 -8.01 -22.22
N PRO A 99 -12.29 -8.67 -22.61
CA PRO A 99 -13.06 -9.56 -21.74
C PRO A 99 -12.30 -10.81 -21.27
N LYS A 100 -11.11 -11.05 -21.82
CA LYS A 100 -10.21 -12.13 -21.37
C LYS A 100 -9.48 -11.78 -20.06
N VAL A 101 -9.36 -10.49 -19.72
CA VAL A 101 -8.77 -10.03 -18.47
C VAL A 101 -9.82 -10.18 -17.37
N LYS A 102 -9.65 -11.17 -16.49
CA LYS A 102 -10.57 -11.34 -15.36
C LYS A 102 -10.26 -10.32 -14.28
N ILE A 103 -11.24 -9.52 -13.91
CA ILE A 103 -11.12 -8.51 -12.85
C ILE A 103 -11.43 -9.16 -11.50
N ILE A 104 -10.60 -8.89 -10.49
CA ILE A 104 -10.71 -9.43 -9.13
C ILE A 104 -10.62 -8.26 -8.14
N ASP A 105 -11.65 -8.09 -7.34
CA ASP A 105 -11.61 -7.14 -6.23
C ASP A 105 -10.92 -7.79 -5.01
N MET A 106 -9.77 -7.23 -4.61
CA MET A 106 -9.07 -7.71 -3.42
C MET A 106 -9.78 -7.35 -2.11
N GLN A 107 -10.71 -6.40 -2.15
CA GLN A 107 -11.49 -5.95 -0.98
C GLN A 107 -12.87 -6.63 -0.87
N GLU A 108 -13.12 -7.64 -1.69
CA GLU A 108 -14.38 -8.38 -1.62
C GLU A 108 -14.66 -8.86 -0.18
N ASN A 109 -15.89 -8.64 0.31
CA ASN A 109 -16.33 -8.94 1.68
C ASN A 109 -15.63 -8.13 2.80
N ILE A 110 -14.92 -7.04 2.48
CA ILE A 110 -14.43 -6.09 3.48
C ILE A 110 -15.46 -4.95 3.62
N SER A 111 -15.91 -4.70 4.84
CA SER A 111 -16.75 -3.53 5.14
C SER A 111 -15.91 -2.26 5.08
N LEU A 112 -16.07 -1.49 4.01
CA LEU A 112 -15.31 -0.26 3.80
C LEU A 112 -15.86 0.89 4.65
N ALA A 113 -14.97 1.67 5.23
CA ALA A 113 -15.31 2.89 5.96
C ALA A 113 -15.55 4.04 4.98
N LYS A 114 -16.37 5.02 5.39
CA LYS A 114 -16.51 6.28 4.65
C LYS A 114 -15.28 7.15 4.86
N ALA A 115 -14.72 7.67 3.78
CA ALA A 115 -13.58 8.59 3.82
C ALA A 115 -14.02 10.01 4.19
N SER A 116 -15.27 10.39 3.96
CA SER A 116 -15.79 11.72 4.27
C SER A 116 -17.20 11.67 4.86
N SER A 117 -17.50 12.71 5.67
CA SER A 117 -18.84 12.97 6.22
C SER A 117 -19.64 13.98 5.39
N SER A 118 -19.23 14.31 4.15
CA SER A 118 -19.99 15.24 3.31
C SER A 118 -21.13 14.52 2.60
N ASP A 119 -22.33 15.10 2.69
CA ASP A 119 -23.59 14.50 2.22
C ASP A 119 -23.72 14.35 0.70
N SER A 120 -22.75 14.79 -0.09
CA SER A 120 -22.89 14.88 -1.55
C SER A 120 -22.37 13.68 -2.36
N GLU A 121 -21.37 12.95 -1.87
CA GLU A 121 -20.91 11.71 -2.47
C GLU A 121 -20.28 10.81 -1.41
N GLU A 122 -20.69 9.55 -1.36
CA GLU A 122 -20.11 8.56 -0.46
C GLU A 122 -18.78 8.08 -1.02
N ILE A 123 -17.69 8.70 -0.58
CA ILE A 123 -16.34 8.28 -0.92
C ILE A 123 -15.89 7.27 0.12
N LEU A 124 -15.62 6.05 -0.32
CA LEU A 124 -15.10 4.99 0.54
C LEU A 124 -13.59 5.12 0.69
N ASP A 125 -13.09 4.79 1.89
CA ASP A 125 -11.66 4.75 2.17
C ASP A 125 -11.04 3.48 1.58
N PRO A 126 -10.13 3.58 0.60
CA PRO A 126 -9.54 2.41 -0.03
C PRO A 126 -8.37 1.80 0.77
N PHE A 127 -7.85 2.48 1.80
CA PHE A 127 -6.56 2.16 2.44
C PHE A 127 -6.59 0.95 3.39
N THR A 128 -7.39 -0.08 3.07
CA THR A 128 -7.52 -1.32 3.84
C THR A 128 -6.21 -2.07 4.03
N TRP A 129 -5.27 -1.90 3.10
CA TRP A 129 -3.95 -2.54 3.14
C TRP A 129 -3.00 -2.03 4.24
N LEU A 130 -3.41 -1.01 5.01
CA LEU A 130 -2.67 -0.50 6.15
C LEU A 130 -3.13 -1.12 7.49
N ASP A 131 -4.12 -2.01 7.46
CA ASP A 131 -4.56 -2.80 8.62
C ASP A 131 -4.18 -4.27 8.43
N PRO A 132 -3.29 -4.85 9.27
CA PRO A 132 -2.84 -6.23 9.12
C PRO A 132 -3.96 -7.28 9.08
N ILE A 133 -5.06 -7.04 9.78
CA ILE A 133 -6.20 -7.97 9.82
C ILE A 133 -7.03 -7.86 8.53
N LEU A 134 -7.22 -6.66 7.98
CA LEU A 134 -7.86 -6.54 6.67
C LEU A 134 -6.99 -7.11 5.55
N VAL A 135 -5.67 -7.05 5.69
CA VAL A 135 -4.74 -7.71 4.75
C VAL A 135 -4.89 -9.23 4.75
N GLN A 136 -5.33 -9.87 5.85
CA GLN A 136 -5.65 -11.30 5.83
C GLN A 136 -6.80 -11.61 4.87
N ASN A 137 -7.85 -10.78 4.84
CA ASN A 137 -8.95 -10.93 3.87
C ASN A 137 -8.46 -10.70 2.44
N ILE A 138 -7.63 -9.66 2.22
CA ILE A 138 -6.99 -9.40 0.92
C ILE A 138 -6.16 -10.60 0.46
N ALA A 139 -5.40 -11.23 1.36
CA ALA A 139 -4.60 -12.42 1.08
C ALA A 139 -5.47 -13.63 0.70
N LEU A 140 -6.59 -13.84 1.41
CA LEU A 140 -7.57 -14.88 1.11
C LEU A 140 -8.23 -14.68 -0.26
N ASN A 141 -8.69 -13.47 -0.58
CA ASN A 141 -9.27 -13.13 -1.88
C ASN A 141 -8.25 -13.34 -3.00
N THR A 142 -7.00 -12.93 -2.77
CA THR A 142 -5.89 -13.16 -3.71
C THR A 142 -5.67 -14.65 -3.94
N TYR A 143 -5.57 -15.45 -2.87
CA TYR A 143 -5.38 -16.90 -2.94
C TYR A 143 -6.51 -17.57 -3.72
N ASN A 144 -7.77 -17.25 -3.41
CA ASN A 144 -8.93 -17.85 -4.06
C ASN A 144 -8.91 -17.59 -5.58
N ALA A 145 -8.64 -16.34 -5.98
CA ALA A 145 -8.53 -15.98 -7.40
C ALA A 145 -7.39 -16.71 -8.11
N LEU A 146 -6.22 -16.80 -7.47
CA LEU A 146 -5.04 -17.47 -8.01
C LEU A 146 -5.25 -18.99 -8.13
N VAL A 147 -5.87 -19.64 -7.14
CA VAL A 147 -6.17 -21.08 -7.20
C VAL A 147 -7.22 -21.38 -8.26
N GLN A 148 -8.22 -20.54 -8.40
CA GLN A 148 -9.25 -20.68 -9.45
C GLN A 148 -8.61 -20.62 -10.85
N LYS A 149 -7.65 -19.72 -11.04
CA LYS A 149 -7.00 -19.51 -12.34
C LYS A 149 -5.85 -20.51 -12.60
N TYR A 150 -5.10 -20.87 -11.56
CA TYR A 150 -3.90 -21.72 -11.63
C TYR A 150 -3.97 -22.88 -10.62
N PRO A 151 -4.93 -23.83 -10.79
CA PRO A 151 -5.20 -24.89 -9.82
C PRO A 151 -3.99 -25.83 -9.60
N GLN A 152 -3.09 -25.94 -10.57
CA GLN A 152 -1.85 -26.73 -10.48
C GLN A 152 -0.91 -26.23 -9.37
N ASN A 153 -1.02 -24.94 -8.98
CA ASN A 153 -0.20 -24.33 -7.94
C ASN A 153 -0.89 -24.29 -6.57
N LYS A 154 -2.07 -24.90 -6.42
CA LYS A 154 -2.89 -24.81 -5.20
C LYS A 154 -2.13 -25.11 -3.92
N SER A 155 -1.33 -26.18 -3.90
CA SER A 155 -0.57 -26.59 -2.71
C SER A 155 0.48 -25.54 -2.32
N LEU A 156 1.22 -25.01 -3.28
CA LEU A 156 2.20 -23.94 -3.07
C LEU A 156 1.53 -22.67 -2.54
N TYR A 157 0.43 -22.24 -3.20
CA TYR A 157 -0.27 -21.03 -2.81
C TYR A 157 -0.90 -21.14 -1.43
N LYS A 158 -1.42 -22.33 -1.05
CA LYS A 158 -1.93 -22.59 0.29
C LYS A 158 -0.84 -22.51 1.36
N HIS A 159 0.30 -23.14 1.13
CA HIS A 159 1.46 -23.06 2.03
C HIS A 159 1.91 -21.60 2.23
N ASN A 160 2.02 -20.85 1.14
CA ASN A 160 2.42 -19.44 1.19
C ASN A 160 1.39 -18.56 1.89
N LEU A 161 0.10 -18.81 1.68
CA LEU A 161 -0.99 -18.12 2.37
C LEU A 161 -0.87 -18.34 3.88
N ASP A 162 -0.76 -19.60 4.34
CA ASP A 162 -0.71 -19.92 5.77
C ASP A 162 0.48 -19.24 6.46
N LYS A 163 1.63 -19.24 5.78
CA LYS A 163 2.81 -18.53 6.25
C LYS A 163 2.55 -17.02 6.34
N PHE A 164 1.93 -16.42 5.32
CA PHE A 164 1.67 -14.99 5.30
C PHE A 164 0.63 -14.57 6.34
N LEU A 165 -0.42 -15.36 6.56
CA LEU A 165 -1.39 -15.13 7.63
C LEU A 165 -0.71 -15.13 9.01
N THR A 166 0.18 -16.09 9.26
CA THR A 166 0.97 -16.14 10.50
C THR A 166 1.85 -14.89 10.66
N GLU A 167 2.52 -14.43 9.60
CA GLU A 167 3.31 -13.19 9.63
C GLU A 167 2.45 -11.97 9.99
N LEU A 168 1.22 -11.90 9.47
CA LEU A 168 0.28 -10.81 9.75
C LEU A 168 -0.22 -10.85 11.20
N ASP A 169 -0.51 -12.03 11.75
CA ASP A 169 -0.88 -12.19 13.16
C ASP A 169 0.24 -11.73 14.08
N VAL A 170 1.47 -12.16 13.82
CA VAL A 170 2.66 -11.72 14.59
C VAL A 170 2.83 -10.20 14.49
N LEU A 171 2.68 -9.61 13.29
CA LEU A 171 2.76 -8.17 13.10
C LEU A 171 1.68 -7.42 13.89
N ASN A 172 0.43 -7.91 13.85
CA ASN A 172 -0.68 -7.33 14.60
C ASN A 172 -0.40 -7.32 16.10
N LEU A 173 0.07 -8.44 16.66
CA LEU A 173 0.44 -8.55 18.09
C LEU A 173 1.59 -7.59 18.46
N GLN A 174 2.61 -7.49 17.62
CA GLN A 174 3.73 -6.59 17.85
C GLN A 174 3.30 -5.11 17.86
N ILE A 175 2.46 -4.70 16.88
CA ILE A 175 1.91 -3.34 16.83
C ILE A 175 1.07 -3.07 18.07
N SER A 176 0.13 -3.96 18.39
CA SER A 176 -0.75 -3.85 19.55
C SER A 176 0.03 -3.67 20.85
N SER A 177 1.03 -4.53 21.10
CA SER A 177 1.90 -4.44 22.28
C SER A 177 2.67 -3.12 22.38
N LYS A 178 3.16 -2.59 21.25
CA LYS A 178 3.87 -1.30 21.22
C LYS A 178 2.92 -0.13 21.50
N LEU A 179 1.73 -0.16 20.89
CA LEU A 179 0.76 0.95 20.96
C LEU A 179 -0.01 0.99 22.28
N GLN A 180 -0.15 -0.12 23.01
CA GLN A 180 -0.71 -0.13 24.36
C GLN A 180 0.03 0.81 25.33
N LYS A 181 1.34 0.99 25.14
CA LYS A 181 2.19 1.85 25.98
C LYS A 181 2.12 3.33 25.61
N VAL A 182 1.50 3.68 24.49
CA VAL A 182 1.39 5.04 24.00
C VAL A 182 0.27 5.75 24.74
N LYS A 183 0.62 6.78 25.52
CA LYS A 183 -0.34 7.57 26.31
C LYS A 183 -1.20 8.50 25.46
N ASN A 184 -0.56 9.19 24.48
CA ASN A 184 -1.28 10.06 23.56
C ASN A 184 -1.73 9.24 22.35
N LYS A 185 -3.03 9.05 22.23
CA LYS A 185 -3.65 8.27 21.17
C LYS A 185 -3.85 9.07 19.88
N GLU A 186 -3.62 10.36 19.89
CA GLU A 186 -3.81 11.21 18.72
C GLU A 186 -2.50 11.41 17.94
N PHE A 187 -2.61 11.36 16.63
CA PHE A 187 -1.51 11.65 15.72
C PHE A 187 -2.00 12.41 14.50
N ILE A 188 -1.07 13.07 13.80
CA ILE A 188 -1.37 13.82 12.59
C ILE A 188 -0.62 13.22 11.42
N THR A 189 -1.33 13.06 10.30
CA THR A 189 -0.73 12.71 9.01
C THR A 189 -0.95 13.84 8.02
N TYR A 190 -0.10 13.93 7.00
CA TYR A 190 -0.37 14.87 5.92
C TYR A 190 -1.62 14.42 5.14
N HIS A 191 -1.65 13.20 4.66
CA HIS A 191 -2.76 12.57 3.92
C HIS A 191 -3.48 11.53 4.80
N PRO A 192 -4.83 11.46 4.79
CA PRO A 192 -5.62 10.60 5.68
C PRO A 192 -5.68 9.15 5.18
N ALA A 193 -4.59 8.42 5.27
CA ALA A 193 -4.52 7.04 4.78
C ALA A 193 -4.60 5.96 5.89
N TRP A 194 -4.66 6.36 7.17
CA TRP A 194 -4.45 5.45 8.30
C TRP A 194 -5.70 5.20 9.14
N SER A 195 -6.89 5.44 8.60
CA SER A 195 -8.16 5.32 9.33
C SER A 195 -8.41 3.91 9.89
N TYR A 196 -8.19 2.86 9.07
CA TYR A 196 -8.35 1.47 9.50
C TYR A 196 -7.33 1.09 10.57
N PHE A 197 -6.06 1.48 10.38
CA PHE A 197 -5.01 1.29 11.38
C PHE A 197 -5.34 2.01 12.69
N ALA A 198 -5.76 3.27 12.62
CA ALA A 198 -6.14 4.05 13.79
C ALA A 198 -7.30 3.38 14.54
N LYS A 199 -8.35 2.99 13.82
CA LYS A 199 -9.50 2.27 14.40
C LYS A 199 -9.09 0.95 15.03
N ARG A 200 -8.20 0.18 14.41
CA ARG A 200 -7.72 -1.13 14.91
C ARG A 200 -7.03 -1.01 16.26
N TYR A 201 -6.23 0.03 16.43
CA TYR A 201 -5.35 0.17 17.61
C TYR A 201 -5.78 1.28 18.56
N ASP A 202 -7.06 1.68 18.51
CA ASP A 202 -7.63 2.72 19.37
C ASP A 202 -6.83 4.03 19.33
N LEU A 203 -6.53 4.48 18.12
CA LEU A 203 -5.85 5.73 17.82
C LEU A 203 -6.81 6.70 17.12
N VAL A 204 -6.51 7.99 17.18
CA VAL A 204 -7.25 9.06 16.47
C VAL A 204 -6.34 9.70 15.45
N GLN A 205 -6.69 9.55 14.16
CA GLN A 205 -5.99 10.21 13.06
C GLN A 205 -6.58 11.56 12.78
N ASN A 206 -5.74 12.60 12.83
CA ASN A 206 -6.00 13.92 12.27
C ASN A 206 -5.19 14.11 10.99
N HIS A 207 -5.60 15.02 10.08
CA HIS A 207 -4.92 15.17 8.79
C HIS A 207 -4.84 16.63 8.34
N ILE A 208 -3.84 16.94 7.48
CA ILE A 208 -3.57 18.29 6.94
C ILE A 208 -4.23 18.48 5.58
N GLU A 209 -4.43 17.40 4.82
CA GLU A 209 -5.00 17.43 3.47
C GLU A 209 -6.11 16.39 3.39
N PHE A 210 -7.13 16.68 2.59
CA PHE A 210 -8.22 15.73 2.33
C PHE A 210 -8.58 15.74 0.83
N LEU A 211 -8.55 14.56 0.20
CA LEU A 211 -8.87 14.35 -1.22
C LEU A 211 -8.11 15.31 -2.17
N GLY A 212 -6.82 15.54 -1.93
CA GLY A 212 -5.99 16.44 -2.74
C GLY A 212 -6.21 17.93 -2.45
N LYS A 213 -7.12 18.27 -1.53
CA LYS A 213 -7.39 19.65 -1.13
C LYS A 213 -6.70 19.97 0.19
N LYS A 214 -5.90 21.03 0.19
CA LYS A 214 -5.31 21.55 1.44
C LYS A 214 -6.40 22.10 2.35
N LEU A 215 -6.20 21.98 3.66
CA LEU A 215 -7.04 22.63 4.65
C LEU A 215 -7.09 24.15 4.43
N LYS A 216 -8.24 24.75 4.69
CA LYS A 216 -8.39 26.21 4.73
C LYS A 216 -7.63 26.79 5.93
N ASN A 217 -7.32 28.07 5.91
CA ASN A 217 -6.59 28.73 7.01
C ASN A 217 -7.27 28.57 8.38
N LYS A 218 -8.61 28.52 8.41
CA LYS A 218 -9.38 28.26 9.63
C LYS A 218 -9.08 26.87 10.19
N ASP A 219 -9.04 25.86 9.32
CA ASP A 219 -8.82 24.47 9.72
C ASP A 219 -7.38 24.25 10.17
N ILE A 220 -6.41 24.94 9.54
CA ILE A 220 -5.01 24.95 9.97
C ILE A 220 -4.86 25.54 11.38
N LYS A 221 -5.58 26.64 11.68
CA LYS A 221 -5.60 27.23 13.04
C LYS A 221 -6.21 26.28 14.07
N ASN A 222 -7.32 25.62 13.72
CA ASN A 222 -7.97 24.64 14.58
C ASN A 222 -7.04 23.44 14.85
N LEU A 223 -6.35 22.96 13.82
CA LEU A 223 -5.36 21.88 13.95
C LEU A 223 -4.18 22.32 14.85
N GLY A 224 -3.69 23.55 14.72
CA GLY A 224 -2.68 24.12 15.60
C GLY A 224 -3.13 24.22 17.08
N ALA A 225 -4.41 24.55 17.33
CA ALA A 225 -4.99 24.54 18.66
C ALA A 225 -5.06 23.10 19.22
N LEU A 226 -5.51 22.14 18.42
CA LEU A 226 -5.56 20.71 18.76
C LEU A 226 -4.18 20.14 19.11
N ILE A 227 -3.15 20.49 18.33
CA ILE A 227 -1.76 20.10 18.61
C ILE A 227 -1.34 20.50 20.03
N LYS A 228 -1.64 21.73 20.41
CA LYS A 228 -1.31 22.26 21.74
C LYS A 228 -2.15 21.61 22.83
N GLU A 229 -3.46 21.52 22.65
CA GLU A 229 -4.39 20.93 23.62
C GLU A 229 -4.04 19.47 23.90
N LYS A 230 -3.84 18.66 22.86
CA LYS A 230 -3.57 17.23 22.94
C LYS A 230 -2.08 16.91 23.09
N ASN A 231 -1.22 17.92 23.14
CA ASN A 231 0.24 17.75 23.25
C ASN A 231 0.81 16.82 22.17
N ILE A 232 0.33 16.95 20.93
CA ILE A 232 0.80 16.13 19.80
C ILE A 232 2.23 16.56 19.43
N LYS A 233 3.15 15.61 19.37
CA LYS A 233 4.58 15.91 19.16
C LYS A 233 5.07 15.56 17.76
N VAL A 234 4.30 14.79 16.98
CA VAL A 234 4.75 14.25 15.70
C VAL A 234 3.67 14.43 14.64
N ILE A 235 4.10 14.90 13.48
CA ILE A 235 3.30 14.94 12.25
C ILE A 235 3.98 14.02 11.24
N PHE A 236 3.26 13.02 10.75
CA PHE A 236 3.76 12.11 9.72
C PHE A 236 3.49 12.68 8.33
N VAL A 237 4.54 12.88 7.55
CA VAL A 237 4.45 13.34 6.17
C VAL A 237 4.92 12.20 5.25
N GLN A 238 4.02 11.73 4.38
CA GLN A 238 4.38 10.71 3.41
C GLN A 238 5.33 11.28 2.35
N THR A 239 6.25 10.45 1.89
CA THR A 239 7.16 10.79 0.78
C THR A 239 6.36 11.34 -0.41
N ARG A 240 6.80 12.45 -0.98
CA ARG A 240 6.18 13.20 -2.10
C ARG A 240 5.12 14.23 -1.72
N PHE A 241 4.75 14.37 -0.45
CA PHE A 241 3.95 15.51 0.00
C PHE A 241 4.84 16.66 0.49
N PRO A 242 4.40 17.93 0.30
CA PRO A 242 5.18 19.08 0.71
C PRO A 242 5.24 19.19 2.24
N GLU A 243 6.45 19.17 2.78
CA GLU A 243 6.68 19.33 4.24
C GLU A 243 6.40 20.74 4.77
N LYS A 244 6.33 21.74 3.87
CA LYS A 244 6.20 23.16 4.26
C LYS A 244 5.01 23.42 5.20
N THR A 245 3.84 22.87 4.89
CA THR A 245 2.64 23.04 5.73
C THR A 245 2.79 22.35 7.09
N ALA A 246 3.39 21.16 7.12
CA ALA A 246 3.64 20.44 8.36
C ALA A 246 4.65 21.18 9.27
N LYS A 247 5.65 21.83 8.67
CA LYS A 247 6.65 22.64 9.41
C LYS A 247 6.08 23.97 9.95
N THR A 248 4.92 24.39 9.47
CA THR A 248 4.26 25.66 9.92
C THR A 248 3.34 25.41 11.11
N LEU A 249 2.89 24.19 11.35
CA LEU A 249 2.07 23.74 12.47
C LEU A 249 2.91 23.45 13.71
#